data_c5d6265469b367e75fe8d0b2a8345da0
#
_entry.id   c5d6265469b367e75fe8d0b2a8345da0
#
_cell.length_a   1.000
_cell.length_b   1.000
_cell.length_c   1.000
_cell.angle_alpha   90.00
_cell.angle_beta   90.00
_cell.angle_gamma   90.00
#
_symmetry.space_group_name_H-M   'P 1'
#
loop_
_entity.id
_entity.type
_entity.pdbx_description
1 polymer ?
#
loop_
_entity_poly.entity_id
_entity_poly.type
_entity_poly.pdbx_seq_one_letter_code
_entity_poly.pdbx_strand_id
1 'polypeptide(L)'
;MRRRTGLLLLLLLLGTAGSVGLMWQRDMQAIEARLAAGAQLTPTPFGPVAHAEGGEGAPVLAIHGAGGGHDQGRLLAEAFLPEGYRWIAPSRFGYPGTPMPADASTAAQADALAALLEARGIDRVAVIAISGGVPPALHFAARHPERVQALILLAPAPHAPLTAEEQALPVPLWLYDALFATDLPLWALLRVATDRLAAMVDARPELTAAMSPQEAEFLEAMISGFLPVTQRREGLANEGAAIAPGAAVDLPAIAAPALIVHARDDRIVPFATAVFTAAGLPRAETLFFESGGHLLLGHHAAVRARIAEFLALHAPTDTAPGAPVAAE
;
A
#
# COMPACT_ATOMS: atom_id res chain seq x y z
N MET A 1 -55.65 2.83 -18.67
CA MET A 1 -54.35 3.57 -18.73
C MET A 1 -53.45 3.20 -17.56
N ARG A 2 -53.78 3.29 -16.29
CA ARG A 2 -52.90 3.04 -15.12
C ARG A 2 -52.17 1.69 -15.11
N ARG A 3 -52.79 0.57 -15.51
CA ARG A 3 -52.18 -0.75 -15.55
C ARG A 3 -51.07 -0.87 -16.63
N ARG A 4 -51.24 -0.26 -17.81
CA ARG A 4 -50.23 -0.25 -18.88
C ARG A 4 -49.00 0.61 -18.50
N THR A 5 -49.23 1.75 -17.85
CA THR A 5 -48.17 2.61 -17.35
C THR A 5 -47.36 1.89 -16.26
N GLY A 6 -48.03 1.17 -15.34
CA GLY A 6 -47.37 0.39 -14.30
C GLY A 6 -46.50 -0.75 -14.88
N LEU A 7 -46.98 -1.45 -15.91
CA LEU A 7 -46.21 -2.51 -16.60
C LEU A 7 -45.00 -1.93 -17.31
N LEU A 8 -45.12 -0.79 -17.99
CA LEU A 8 -43.99 -0.15 -18.66
C LEU A 8 -42.94 0.33 -17.68
N LEU A 9 -43.34 0.91 -16.52
CA LEU A 9 -42.40 1.27 -15.46
C LEU A 9 -41.70 0.07 -14.86
N LEU A 10 -42.40 -1.03 -14.64
CA LEU A 10 -41.78 -2.27 -14.15
C LEU A 10 -40.76 -2.83 -15.14
N LEU A 11 -41.11 -2.90 -16.45
CA LEU A 11 -40.19 -3.34 -17.49
C LEU A 11 -38.97 -2.44 -17.62
N LEU A 12 -39.14 -1.13 -17.48
CA LEU A 12 -38.04 -0.17 -17.45
C LEU A 12 -37.13 -0.41 -16.25
N LEU A 13 -37.67 -0.59 -15.05
CA LEU A 13 -36.93 -0.88 -13.83
C LEU A 13 -36.16 -2.21 -13.92
N LEU A 14 -36.82 -3.26 -14.44
CA LEU A 14 -36.16 -4.54 -14.63
C LEU A 14 -35.05 -4.48 -15.71
N GLY A 15 -35.30 -3.73 -16.78
CA GLY A 15 -34.27 -3.51 -17.82
C GLY A 15 -33.08 -2.71 -17.30
N THR A 16 -33.29 -1.66 -16.52
CA THR A 16 -32.21 -0.89 -15.91
C THR A 16 -31.47 -1.71 -14.86
N ALA A 17 -32.16 -2.43 -13.98
CA ALA A 17 -31.51 -3.31 -12.99
C ALA A 17 -30.69 -4.43 -13.66
N GLY A 18 -31.22 -5.03 -14.72
CA GLY A 18 -30.47 -6.02 -15.52
C GLY A 18 -29.23 -5.44 -16.16
N SER A 19 -29.32 -4.24 -16.75
CA SER A 19 -28.19 -3.55 -17.36
C SER A 19 -27.11 -3.20 -16.34
N VAL A 20 -27.50 -2.69 -15.18
CA VAL A 20 -26.58 -2.39 -14.07
C VAL A 20 -25.91 -3.67 -13.55
N GLY A 21 -26.67 -4.76 -13.40
CA GLY A 21 -26.14 -6.05 -12.98
C GLY A 21 -25.09 -6.62 -13.96
N LEU A 22 -25.37 -6.56 -15.26
CA LEU A 22 -24.42 -6.99 -16.30
C LEU A 22 -23.16 -6.11 -16.31
N MET A 23 -23.32 -4.81 -16.15
CA MET A 23 -22.17 -3.88 -16.09
C MET A 23 -21.31 -4.17 -14.86
N TRP A 24 -21.91 -4.33 -13.68
CA TRP A 24 -21.21 -4.71 -12.46
C TRP A 24 -20.45 -6.03 -12.60
N GLN A 25 -21.11 -7.07 -13.12
CA GLN A 25 -20.49 -8.38 -13.34
C GLN A 25 -19.28 -8.28 -14.27
N ARG A 26 -19.42 -7.55 -15.37
CA ARG A 26 -18.33 -7.36 -16.35
C ARG A 26 -17.14 -6.62 -15.75
N ASP A 27 -17.41 -5.57 -14.99
CA ASP A 27 -16.36 -4.78 -14.34
C ASP A 27 -15.62 -5.59 -13.27
N MET A 28 -16.35 -6.33 -12.43
CA MET A 28 -15.74 -7.17 -11.40
C MET A 28 -14.88 -8.28 -12.03
N GLN A 29 -15.35 -8.94 -13.10
CA GLN A 29 -14.55 -9.90 -13.83
C GLN A 29 -13.25 -9.29 -14.40
N ALA A 30 -13.31 -8.08 -14.92
CA ALA A 30 -12.13 -7.38 -15.43
C ALA A 30 -11.15 -7.02 -14.31
N ILE A 31 -11.65 -6.59 -13.15
CA ILE A 31 -10.85 -6.28 -11.96
C ILE A 31 -10.16 -7.54 -11.43
N GLU A 32 -10.90 -8.63 -11.26
CA GLU A 32 -10.36 -9.90 -10.79
C GLU A 32 -9.32 -10.48 -11.77
N ALA A 33 -9.58 -10.42 -13.08
CA ALA A 33 -8.63 -10.85 -14.10
C ALA A 33 -7.33 -10.01 -14.05
N ARG A 34 -7.43 -8.69 -13.85
CA ARG A 34 -6.26 -7.81 -13.72
C ARG A 34 -5.43 -8.16 -12.48
N LEU A 35 -6.08 -8.38 -11.33
CA LEU A 35 -5.39 -8.80 -10.10
C LEU A 35 -4.68 -10.14 -10.30
N ALA A 36 -5.37 -11.13 -10.84
CA ALA A 36 -4.81 -12.46 -11.07
C ALA A 36 -3.63 -12.43 -12.05
N ALA A 37 -3.72 -11.66 -13.14
CA ALA A 37 -2.65 -11.53 -14.13
C ALA A 37 -1.40 -10.84 -13.60
N GLY A 38 -1.54 -9.96 -12.59
CA GLY A 38 -0.44 -9.23 -11.97
C GLY A 38 0.25 -9.96 -10.82
N ALA A 39 -0.29 -11.11 -10.38
CA ALA A 39 0.18 -11.80 -9.20
C ALA A 39 0.97 -13.08 -9.51
N GLN A 40 2.07 -13.25 -8.77
CA GLN A 40 2.75 -14.54 -8.57
C GLN A 40 2.47 -15.01 -7.16
N LEU A 41 2.41 -16.34 -6.96
CA LEU A 41 2.26 -16.94 -5.63
C LEU A 41 3.55 -17.66 -5.25
N THR A 42 4.17 -17.24 -4.16
CA THR A 42 5.36 -17.90 -3.61
C THR A 42 4.98 -18.61 -2.30
N PRO A 43 5.17 -19.93 -2.21
CA PRO A 43 4.98 -20.65 -0.96
C PRO A 43 6.00 -20.20 0.10
N THR A 44 5.52 -19.96 1.32
CA THR A 44 6.35 -19.63 2.49
C THR A 44 5.90 -20.42 3.70
N PRO A 45 6.68 -20.50 4.79
CA PRO A 45 6.23 -21.11 6.05
C PRO A 45 5.00 -20.46 6.67
N PHE A 46 4.68 -19.22 6.25
CA PHE A 46 3.51 -18.45 6.72
C PHE A 46 2.28 -18.59 5.80
N GLY A 47 2.35 -19.49 4.83
CA GLY A 47 1.38 -19.63 3.75
C GLY A 47 1.86 -19.01 2.44
N PRO A 48 1.08 -19.13 1.35
CA PRO A 48 1.42 -18.53 0.08
C PRO A 48 1.35 -16.99 0.19
N VAL A 49 2.37 -16.30 -0.35
CA VAL A 49 2.40 -14.85 -0.46
C VAL A 49 2.22 -14.47 -1.93
N ALA A 50 1.15 -13.74 -2.22
CA ALA A 50 0.95 -13.14 -3.54
C ALA A 50 1.84 -11.90 -3.65
N HIS A 51 2.51 -11.75 -4.79
CA HIS A 51 3.34 -10.58 -5.07
C HIS A 51 3.36 -10.26 -6.56
N ALA A 52 3.59 -9.01 -6.89
CA ALA A 52 3.93 -8.56 -8.23
C ALA A 52 5.43 -8.20 -8.29
N GLU A 53 6.02 -8.29 -9.47
CA GLU A 53 7.41 -7.90 -9.71
C GLU A 53 7.52 -7.08 -10.99
N GLY A 54 8.52 -6.22 -11.06
CA GLY A 54 8.83 -5.45 -12.25
C GLY A 54 10.15 -4.68 -12.12
N GLY A 55 10.54 -4.01 -13.21
CA GLY A 55 11.82 -3.34 -13.29
C GLY A 55 13.01 -4.29 -13.37
N GLU A 56 14.21 -3.74 -13.48
CA GLU A 56 15.48 -4.46 -13.56
C GLU A 56 16.51 -3.77 -12.67
N GLY A 57 17.49 -4.54 -12.14
CA GLY A 57 18.56 -4.01 -11.30
C GLY A 57 18.44 -4.34 -9.83
N ALA A 58 18.86 -3.42 -8.95
CA ALA A 58 18.92 -3.65 -7.51
C ALA A 58 17.52 -3.88 -6.91
N PRO A 59 17.33 -4.86 -6.02
CA PRO A 59 16.00 -5.24 -5.54
C PRO A 59 15.48 -4.25 -4.49
N VAL A 60 14.20 -3.89 -4.64
CA VAL A 60 13.42 -3.06 -3.71
C VAL A 60 12.14 -3.80 -3.33
N LEU A 61 11.88 -3.91 -2.04
CA LEU A 61 10.63 -4.43 -1.49
C LEU A 61 9.64 -3.28 -1.34
N ALA A 62 8.50 -3.34 -2.05
CA ALA A 62 7.47 -2.29 -2.04
C ALA A 62 6.25 -2.73 -1.22
N ILE A 63 6.08 -2.16 -0.03
CA ILE A 63 5.04 -2.55 0.93
C ILE A 63 3.88 -1.57 0.88
N HIS A 64 2.72 -2.05 0.45
CA HIS A 64 1.49 -1.26 0.33
C HIS A 64 0.91 -0.83 1.67
N GLY A 65 0.10 0.24 1.66
CA GLY A 65 -0.65 0.75 2.80
C GLY A 65 -1.93 -0.04 3.10
N ALA A 66 -2.77 0.51 3.99
CA ALA A 66 -4.08 -0.06 4.31
C ALA A 66 -4.99 -0.08 3.08
N GLY A 67 -5.77 -1.16 2.92
CA GLY A 67 -6.64 -1.36 1.75
C GLY A 67 -5.92 -1.73 0.45
N GLY A 68 -4.59 -1.93 0.50
CA GLY A 68 -3.78 -2.25 -0.66
C GLY A 68 -3.73 -3.74 -1.03
N GLY A 69 -2.61 -4.13 -1.59
CA GLY A 69 -2.25 -5.46 -2.08
C GLY A 69 -1.04 -5.34 -3.01
N HIS A 70 -0.64 -6.43 -3.64
CA HIS A 70 0.45 -6.44 -4.61
C HIS A 70 0.25 -5.43 -5.76
N ASP A 71 -0.99 -5.18 -6.15
CA ASP A 71 -1.35 -4.19 -7.17
C ASP A 71 -1.08 -2.75 -6.74
N GLN A 72 -1.38 -2.38 -5.49
CA GLN A 72 -1.06 -1.05 -4.97
C GLN A 72 0.42 -0.91 -4.59
N GLY A 73 1.07 -2.00 -4.14
CA GLY A 73 2.52 -2.02 -3.97
C GLY A 73 3.27 -1.79 -5.29
N ARG A 74 2.76 -2.34 -6.40
CA ARG A 74 3.23 -2.03 -7.75
C ARG A 74 3.08 -0.55 -8.08
N LEU A 75 1.89 0.05 -7.86
CA LEU A 75 1.67 1.48 -8.11
C LEU A 75 2.64 2.36 -7.31
N LEU A 76 2.90 2.00 -6.04
CA LEU A 76 3.87 2.68 -5.20
C LEU A 76 5.28 2.64 -5.83
N ALA A 77 5.72 1.45 -6.27
CA ALA A 77 7.03 1.28 -6.88
C ALA A 77 7.15 2.07 -8.20
N GLU A 78 6.16 1.94 -9.09
CA GLU A 78 6.15 2.63 -10.39
C GLU A 78 6.07 4.16 -10.24
N ALA A 79 5.39 4.67 -9.20
CA ALA A 79 5.31 6.11 -8.94
C ALA A 79 6.62 6.71 -8.42
N PHE A 80 7.36 5.99 -7.55
CA PHE A 80 8.42 6.60 -6.77
C PHE A 80 9.82 6.03 -7.00
N LEU A 81 9.97 4.82 -7.53
CA LEU A 81 11.31 4.28 -7.79
C LEU A 81 11.89 4.83 -9.10
N PRO A 82 13.20 5.16 -9.11
CA PRO A 82 13.91 5.48 -10.34
C PRO A 82 14.16 4.21 -11.19
N GLU A 83 14.59 4.41 -12.42
CA GLU A 83 15.11 3.32 -13.26
C GLU A 83 16.36 2.66 -12.62
N GLY A 84 16.63 1.40 -12.97
CA GLY A 84 17.75 0.62 -12.44
C GLY A 84 17.43 -0.12 -11.13
N TYR A 85 16.15 -0.12 -10.72
CA TYR A 85 15.67 -0.91 -9.57
C TYR A 85 14.61 -1.91 -10.00
N ARG A 86 14.78 -3.17 -9.55
CA ARG A 86 13.76 -4.21 -9.63
C ARG A 86 12.92 -4.16 -8.35
N TRP A 87 11.62 -4.09 -8.48
CA TRP A 87 10.74 -4.08 -7.32
C TRP A 87 9.96 -5.39 -7.16
N ILE A 88 9.73 -5.75 -5.89
CA ILE A 88 8.87 -6.85 -5.46
C ILE A 88 7.81 -6.24 -4.55
N ALA A 89 6.54 -6.39 -4.92
CA ALA A 89 5.40 -5.81 -4.22
C ALA A 89 4.52 -6.94 -3.66
N PRO A 90 4.71 -7.38 -2.41
CA PRO A 90 3.87 -8.41 -1.80
C PRO A 90 2.52 -7.88 -1.36
N SER A 91 1.49 -8.72 -1.38
CA SER A 91 0.30 -8.54 -0.58
C SER A 91 0.59 -8.92 0.86
N ARG A 92 0.27 -8.03 1.80
CA ARG A 92 0.33 -8.32 3.24
C ARG A 92 -0.75 -9.33 3.64
N PHE A 93 -0.71 -9.86 4.85
CA PHE A 93 -1.70 -10.81 5.36
C PHE A 93 -3.14 -10.32 5.23
N GLY A 94 -4.03 -11.16 4.70
CA GLY A 94 -5.45 -10.86 4.48
C GLY A 94 -5.74 -9.93 3.30
N TYR A 95 -4.74 -9.64 2.47
CA TYR A 95 -4.87 -8.88 1.23
C TYR A 95 -4.84 -9.80 0.00
N PRO A 96 -5.22 -9.32 -1.21
CA PRO A 96 -5.46 -10.19 -2.36
C PRO A 96 -4.37 -11.24 -2.59
N GLY A 97 -4.79 -12.50 -2.57
CA GLY A 97 -3.95 -13.67 -2.82
C GLY A 97 -3.05 -14.12 -1.66
N THR A 98 -3.00 -13.38 -0.54
CA THR A 98 -2.25 -13.76 0.67
C THR A 98 -3.24 -14.01 1.81
N PRO A 99 -3.39 -15.25 2.31
CA PRO A 99 -4.33 -15.56 3.37
C PRO A 99 -3.92 -14.93 4.71
N MET A 100 -4.88 -14.87 5.64
CA MET A 100 -4.64 -14.49 7.02
C MET A 100 -4.12 -15.71 7.81
N PRO A 101 -2.89 -15.69 8.34
CA PRO A 101 -2.39 -16.79 9.17
C PRO A 101 -2.96 -16.72 10.60
N ALA A 102 -2.73 -17.76 11.39
CA ALA A 102 -3.13 -17.79 12.81
C ALA A 102 -2.41 -16.69 13.63
N ASP A 103 -1.11 -16.48 13.39
CA ASP A 103 -0.37 -15.32 13.89
C ASP A 103 -0.27 -14.27 12.78
N ALA A 104 -1.10 -13.26 12.87
CA ALA A 104 -1.13 -12.14 11.92
C ALA A 104 -0.54 -10.87 12.52
N SER A 105 0.33 -10.99 13.52
CA SER A 105 1.04 -9.87 14.12
C SER A 105 1.94 -9.16 13.11
N THR A 106 2.29 -7.91 13.38
CA THR A 106 3.21 -7.14 12.54
C THR A 106 4.60 -7.78 12.48
N ALA A 107 5.03 -8.44 13.57
CA ALA A 107 6.27 -9.23 13.60
C ALA A 107 6.20 -10.44 12.66
N ALA A 108 5.10 -11.21 12.69
CA ALA A 108 4.89 -12.32 11.77
C ALA A 108 4.82 -11.87 10.30
N GLN A 109 4.23 -10.69 10.02
CA GLN A 109 4.27 -10.11 8.68
C GLN A 109 5.70 -9.82 8.23
N ALA A 110 6.55 -9.29 9.11
CA ALA A 110 7.97 -9.05 8.82
C ALA A 110 8.71 -10.35 8.51
N ASP A 111 8.48 -11.40 9.28
CA ASP A 111 9.07 -12.72 9.04
C ASP A 111 8.58 -13.35 7.73
N ALA A 112 7.33 -13.14 7.36
CA ALA A 112 6.78 -13.59 6.07
C ALA A 112 7.43 -12.86 4.88
N LEU A 113 7.74 -11.56 5.03
CA LEU A 113 8.49 -10.80 4.02
C LEU A 113 9.92 -11.35 3.86
N ALA A 114 10.60 -11.69 4.96
CA ALA A 114 11.92 -12.33 4.92
C ALA A 114 11.86 -13.67 4.21
N ALA A 115 10.86 -14.50 4.53
CA ALA A 115 10.66 -15.80 3.90
C ALA A 115 10.33 -15.71 2.40
N LEU A 116 9.59 -14.68 1.97
CA LEU A 116 9.36 -14.40 0.56
C LEU A 116 10.67 -14.09 -0.16
N LEU A 117 11.50 -13.20 0.40
CA LEU A 117 12.79 -12.83 -0.20
C LEU A 117 13.72 -14.03 -0.28
N GLU A 118 13.76 -14.87 0.75
CA GLU A 118 14.54 -16.11 0.77
C GLU A 118 14.09 -17.06 -0.35
N ALA A 119 12.78 -17.29 -0.47
CA ALA A 119 12.21 -18.15 -1.52
C ALA A 119 12.46 -17.59 -2.94
N ARG A 120 12.69 -16.28 -3.08
CA ARG A 120 13.04 -15.61 -4.33
C ARG A 120 14.57 -15.50 -4.55
N GLY A 121 15.39 -16.01 -3.65
CA GLY A 121 16.85 -15.94 -3.74
C GLY A 121 17.40 -14.52 -3.63
N ILE A 122 16.74 -13.65 -2.84
CA ILE A 122 17.10 -12.25 -2.66
C ILE A 122 17.65 -12.07 -1.26
N ASP A 123 18.93 -11.78 -1.16
CA ASP A 123 19.60 -11.66 0.13
C ASP A 123 19.34 -10.32 0.83
N ARG A 124 19.40 -9.22 0.08
CA ARG A 124 19.26 -7.87 0.61
C ARG A 124 18.43 -6.99 -0.30
N VAL A 125 17.65 -6.08 0.29
CA VAL A 125 16.76 -5.15 -0.42
C VAL A 125 16.85 -3.74 0.18
N ALA A 126 16.57 -2.72 -0.63
CA ALA A 126 15.97 -1.50 -0.11
C ALA A 126 14.48 -1.73 0.10
N VAL A 127 13.86 -0.97 1.00
CA VAL A 127 12.42 -1.09 1.29
C VAL A 127 11.75 0.25 1.04
N ILE A 128 10.68 0.27 0.27
CA ILE A 128 9.76 1.40 0.20
C ILE A 128 8.42 0.99 0.78
N ALA A 129 7.90 1.76 1.71
CA ALA A 129 6.62 1.48 2.37
C ALA A 129 5.80 2.75 2.51
N ILE A 130 4.47 2.63 2.40
CA ILE A 130 3.55 3.74 2.60
C ILE A 130 2.53 3.44 3.69
N SER A 131 2.22 4.46 4.54
CA SER A 131 1.10 4.40 5.48
C SER A 131 1.14 3.12 6.35
N GLY A 132 0.07 2.32 6.38
CA GLY A 132 -0.03 1.03 7.07
C GLY A 132 1.01 -0.03 6.65
N GLY A 133 1.77 0.19 5.59
CA GLY A 133 2.92 -0.64 5.23
C GLY A 133 4.20 -0.33 6.02
N VAL A 134 4.27 0.83 6.68
CA VAL A 134 5.46 1.25 7.42
C VAL A 134 5.70 0.42 8.69
N PRO A 135 4.71 0.12 9.54
CA PRO A 135 4.93 -0.75 10.69
C PRO A 135 5.58 -2.10 10.35
N PRO A 136 5.07 -2.90 9.40
CA PRO A 136 5.77 -4.14 9.01
C PRO A 136 7.15 -3.90 8.39
N ALA A 137 7.41 -2.77 7.71
CA ALA A 137 8.73 -2.42 7.21
C ALA A 137 9.72 -2.15 8.35
N LEU A 138 9.31 -1.45 9.40
CA LEU A 138 10.12 -1.21 10.59
C LEU A 138 10.40 -2.50 11.36
N HIS A 139 9.40 -3.36 11.54
CA HIS A 139 9.59 -4.70 12.12
C HIS A 139 10.55 -5.53 11.27
N PHE A 140 10.43 -5.48 9.94
CA PHE A 140 11.34 -6.20 9.04
C PHE A 140 12.79 -5.71 9.22
N ALA A 141 13.01 -4.40 9.27
CA ALA A 141 14.33 -3.85 9.48
C ALA A 141 14.93 -4.14 10.87
N ALA A 142 14.10 -4.20 11.92
CA ALA A 142 14.55 -4.52 13.27
C ALA A 142 14.87 -6.02 13.45
N ARG A 143 14.09 -6.90 12.80
CA ARG A 143 14.20 -8.36 12.98
C ARG A 143 15.17 -9.00 12.00
N HIS A 144 15.35 -8.41 10.81
CA HIS A 144 16.21 -8.89 9.72
C HIS A 144 17.15 -7.79 9.23
N PRO A 145 17.97 -7.18 10.13
CA PRO A 145 18.79 -6.02 9.79
C PRO A 145 19.80 -6.31 8.66
N GLU A 146 20.27 -7.55 8.54
CA GLU A 146 21.18 -7.99 7.48
C GLU A 146 20.52 -7.96 6.09
N ARG A 147 19.19 -8.01 6.02
CA ARG A 147 18.41 -8.00 4.78
C ARG A 147 18.12 -6.59 4.26
N VAL A 148 18.24 -5.55 5.09
CA VAL A 148 17.80 -4.19 4.76
C VAL A 148 18.99 -3.29 4.46
N GLN A 149 19.03 -2.73 3.24
CA GLN A 149 20.05 -1.76 2.82
C GLN A 149 19.64 -0.32 3.15
N ALA A 150 18.37 0.01 2.92
CA ALA A 150 17.81 1.34 3.11
C ALA A 150 16.31 1.26 3.32
N LEU A 151 15.73 2.24 4.03
CA LEU A 151 14.30 2.38 4.26
C LEU A 151 13.79 3.67 3.64
N ILE A 152 12.69 3.61 2.90
CA ILE A 152 11.94 4.76 2.39
C ILE A 152 10.53 4.67 2.95
N LEU A 153 10.18 5.58 3.84
CA LEU A 153 8.96 5.55 4.64
C LEU A 153 8.08 6.75 4.26
N LEU A 154 7.02 6.50 3.48
CA LEU A 154 6.09 7.51 3.01
C LEU A 154 4.86 7.56 3.92
N ALA A 155 4.51 8.74 4.40
CA ALA A 155 3.36 8.97 5.28
C ALA A 155 3.22 7.87 6.37
N PRO A 156 4.25 7.66 7.23
CA PRO A 156 4.31 6.53 8.15
C PRO A 156 3.13 6.48 9.10
N ALA A 157 2.33 5.40 9.05
CA ALA A 157 1.25 5.17 9.99
C ALA A 157 1.79 4.95 11.42
N PRO A 158 0.98 5.16 12.46
CA PRO A 158 1.34 4.85 13.83
C PRO A 158 1.82 3.40 13.98
N HIS A 159 2.90 3.22 14.74
CA HIS A 159 3.49 1.92 15.06
C HIS A 159 3.80 1.78 16.56
N ALA A 160 3.20 2.61 17.37
CA ALA A 160 3.21 2.55 18.82
C ALA A 160 1.79 2.33 19.33
N PRO A 161 1.61 1.73 20.53
CA PRO A 161 0.30 1.55 21.12
C PRO A 161 -0.44 2.89 21.22
N LEU A 162 -1.67 2.91 20.71
CA LEU A 162 -2.57 4.06 20.82
C LEU A 162 -3.59 3.82 21.92
N THR A 163 -4.15 4.89 22.48
CA THR A 163 -5.30 4.81 23.39
C THR A 163 -6.55 4.28 22.65
N ALA A 164 -7.53 3.79 23.40
CA ALA A 164 -8.78 3.31 22.80
C ALA A 164 -9.53 4.41 22.04
N GLU A 165 -9.38 5.69 22.46
CA GLU A 165 -9.98 6.85 21.79
C GLU A 165 -9.30 7.13 20.44
N GLU A 166 -7.97 7.05 20.38
CA GLU A 166 -7.19 7.23 19.16
C GLU A 166 -7.39 6.09 18.15
N GLN A 167 -7.82 4.90 18.63
CA GLN A 167 -8.14 3.74 17.78
C GLN A 167 -9.60 3.73 17.32
N ALA A 168 -10.44 4.65 17.78
CA ALA A 168 -11.85 4.67 17.43
C ALA A 168 -12.04 4.86 15.92
N LEU A 169 -12.83 3.98 15.31
CA LEU A 169 -13.22 4.11 13.90
C LEU A 169 -14.10 5.35 13.72
N PRO A 170 -13.94 6.09 12.61
CA PRO A 170 -14.75 7.28 12.33
C PRO A 170 -16.21 6.96 12.04
N VAL A 171 -16.54 5.67 11.86
CA VAL A 171 -17.90 5.17 11.60
C VAL A 171 -18.20 4.00 12.54
N PRO A 172 -19.50 3.79 12.91
CA PRO A 172 -19.90 2.62 13.69
C PRO A 172 -19.51 1.32 13.00
N LEU A 173 -19.03 0.32 13.77
CA LEU A 173 -18.55 -0.95 13.24
C LEU A 173 -19.58 -1.65 12.32
N TRP A 174 -20.88 -1.62 12.68
CA TRP A 174 -21.92 -2.23 11.84
C TRP A 174 -22.02 -1.59 10.45
N LEU A 175 -21.77 -0.27 10.36
CA LEU A 175 -21.78 0.45 9.07
C LEU A 175 -20.52 0.11 8.27
N TYR A 176 -19.37 0.02 8.93
CA TYR A 176 -18.14 -0.47 8.33
C TYR A 176 -18.34 -1.88 7.76
N ASP A 177 -18.86 -2.80 8.57
CA ASP A 177 -19.14 -4.17 8.13
C ASP A 177 -20.11 -4.22 6.94
N ALA A 178 -21.15 -3.41 6.93
CA ALA A 178 -22.10 -3.34 5.83
C ALA A 178 -21.49 -2.81 4.53
N LEU A 179 -20.64 -1.77 4.61
CA LEU A 179 -19.96 -1.18 3.45
C LEU A 179 -18.96 -2.14 2.82
N PHE A 180 -18.28 -2.96 3.64
CA PHE A 180 -17.26 -3.90 3.19
C PHE A 180 -17.77 -5.35 3.03
N ALA A 181 -19.07 -5.60 3.24
CA ALA A 181 -19.65 -6.93 3.07
C ALA A 181 -19.71 -7.40 1.62
N THR A 182 -19.84 -6.47 0.67
CA THR A 182 -19.88 -6.75 -0.78
C THR A 182 -19.17 -5.64 -1.54
N ASP A 183 -18.76 -5.92 -2.77
CA ASP A 183 -18.08 -4.95 -3.64
C ASP A 183 -19.05 -3.94 -4.29
N LEU A 184 -20.36 -4.22 -4.27
CA LEU A 184 -21.36 -3.43 -4.98
C LEU A 184 -21.46 -1.97 -4.52
N PRO A 185 -21.47 -1.63 -3.20
CA PRO A 185 -21.54 -0.25 -2.76
C PRO A 185 -20.35 0.58 -3.24
N LEU A 186 -19.14 0.06 -3.09
CA LEU A 186 -17.93 0.75 -3.51
C LEU A 186 -17.85 0.88 -5.04
N TRP A 187 -18.22 -0.19 -5.77
CA TRP A 187 -18.31 -0.13 -7.23
C TRP A 187 -19.30 0.92 -7.72
N ALA A 188 -20.48 0.99 -7.11
CA ALA A 188 -21.46 1.99 -7.46
C ALA A 188 -20.96 3.42 -7.18
N LEU A 189 -20.29 3.61 -6.04
CA LEU A 189 -19.74 4.91 -5.65
C LEU A 189 -18.62 5.34 -6.61
N LEU A 190 -17.75 4.43 -7.05
CA LEU A 190 -16.72 4.68 -8.07
C LEU A 190 -17.32 5.15 -9.41
N ARG A 191 -18.57 4.73 -9.73
CA ARG A 191 -19.25 5.10 -10.97
C ARG A 191 -19.92 6.47 -10.93
N VAL A 192 -20.37 6.92 -9.76
CA VAL A 192 -21.24 8.09 -9.65
C VAL A 192 -20.67 9.22 -8.79
N ALA A 193 -19.62 8.95 -8.01
CA ALA A 193 -19.09 9.90 -7.04
C ALA A 193 -17.61 9.66 -6.73
N THR A 194 -16.76 9.50 -7.74
CA THR A 194 -15.33 9.27 -7.60
C THR A 194 -14.66 10.34 -6.73
N ASP A 195 -15.08 11.60 -6.84
CA ASP A 195 -14.55 12.70 -6.02
C ASP A 195 -14.76 12.48 -4.51
N ARG A 196 -15.85 11.79 -4.12
CA ARG A 196 -16.08 11.45 -2.70
C ARG A 196 -15.13 10.36 -2.22
N LEU A 197 -14.73 9.45 -3.10
CA LEU A 197 -13.73 8.43 -2.79
C LEU A 197 -12.34 9.02 -2.76
N ALA A 198 -12.04 10.02 -3.58
CA ALA A 198 -10.78 10.77 -3.53
C ALA A 198 -10.54 11.36 -2.12
N ALA A 199 -11.60 11.82 -1.45
CA ALA A 199 -11.51 12.29 -0.08
C ALA A 199 -11.09 11.21 0.93
N MET A 200 -11.33 9.92 0.66
CA MET A 200 -10.89 8.81 1.54
C MET A 200 -9.37 8.63 1.56
N VAL A 201 -8.69 9.13 0.54
CA VAL A 201 -7.22 9.15 0.44
C VAL A 201 -6.65 10.57 0.57
N ASP A 202 -7.43 11.48 1.17
CA ASP A 202 -7.09 12.90 1.40
C ASP A 202 -6.81 13.70 0.11
N ALA A 203 -7.35 13.25 -1.04
CA ALA A 203 -7.23 13.98 -2.29
C ALA A 203 -8.28 15.10 -2.37
N ARG A 204 -7.97 16.22 -1.75
CA ARG A 204 -8.80 17.42 -1.67
C ARG A 204 -8.70 18.26 -2.95
N PRO A 205 -9.72 19.08 -3.29
CA PRO A 205 -9.71 19.90 -4.51
C PRO A 205 -8.47 20.77 -4.68
N GLU A 206 -7.96 21.35 -3.59
CA GLU A 206 -6.75 22.18 -3.62
C GLU A 206 -5.49 21.37 -3.95
N LEU A 207 -5.43 20.09 -3.55
CA LEU A 207 -4.31 19.20 -3.87
C LEU A 207 -4.44 18.64 -5.28
N THR A 208 -5.64 18.24 -5.69
CA THR A 208 -5.89 17.71 -7.04
C THR A 208 -5.67 18.77 -8.13
N ALA A 209 -5.87 20.04 -7.82
CA ALA A 209 -5.59 21.15 -8.75
C ALA A 209 -4.08 21.34 -9.03
N ALA A 210 -3.22 20.85 -8.14
CA ALA A 210 -1.76 20.95 -8.26
C ALA A 210 -1.11 19.69 -8.87
N MET A 211 -1.88 18.64 -9.14
CA MET A 211 -1.38 17.37 -9.66
C MET A 211 -0.87 17.49 -11.10
N SER A 212 0.21 16.77 -11.38
CA SER A 212 0.60 16.42 -12.74
C SER A 212 -0.36 15.38 -13.35
N PRO A 213 -0.39 15.19 -14.67
CA PRO A 213 -1.16 14.12 -15.31
C PRO A 213 -0.83 12.72 -14.75
N GLN A 214 0.44 12.45 -14.46
CA GLN A 214 0.90 11.19 -13.89
C GLN A 214 0.36 10.96 -12.47
N GLU A 215 0.31 12.02 -11.66
CA GLU A 215 -0.29 11.95 -10.32
C GLU A 215 -1.80 11.73 -10.37
N ALA A 216 -2.48 12.29 -11.38
CA ALA A 216 -3.90 12.04 -11.60
C ALA A 216 -4.16 10.57 -11.97
N GLU A 217 -3.37 9.98 -12.85
CA GLU A 217 -3.42 8.56 -13.19
C GLU A 217 -3.14 7.67 -11.96
N PHE A 218 -2.12 8.02 -11.16
CA PHE A 218 -1.81 7.33 -9.92
C PHE A 218 -2.99 7.38 -8.93
N LEU A 219 -3.59 8.56 -8.73
CA LEU A 219 -4.73 8.72 -7.83
C LEU A 219 -5.93 7.89 -8.28
N GLU A 220 -6.27 7.92 -9.57
CA GLU A 220 -7.35 7.13 -10.15
C GLU A 220 -7.10 5.63 -9.94
N ALA A 221 -5.87 5.17 -10.22
CA ALA A 221 -5.46 3.77 -10.02
C ALA A 221 -5.51 3.36 -8.54
N MET A 222 -5.07 4.23 -7.62
CA MET A 222 -5.14 3.98 -6.17
C MET A 222 -6.59 3.84 -5.70
N ILE A 223 -7.48 4.75 -6.11
CA ILE A 223 -8.90 4.72 -5.72
C ILE A 223 -9.60 3.49 -6.31
N SER A 224 -9.43 3.22 -7.59
CA SER A 224 -10.03 2.06 -8.26
C SER A 224 -9.45 0.74 -7.74
N GLY A 225 -8.20 0.78 -7.27
CA GLY A 225 -7.48 -0.33 -6.68
C GLY A 225 -8.04 -0.81 -5.34
N PHE A 226 -8.97 -0.10 -4.70
CA PHE A 226 -9.67 -0.63 -3.52
C PHE A 226 -10.64 -1.78 -3.87
N LEU A 227 -11.04 -1.94 -5.13
CA LEU A 227 -11.83 -3.10 -5.56
C LEU A 227 -10.93 -4.30 -5.94
N PRO A 228 -11.34 -5.52 -5.59
CA PRO A 228 -12.48 -5.91 -4.77
C PRO A 228 -12.21 -5.65 -3.29
N VAL A 229 -13.09 -4.93 -2.63
CA VAL A 229 -12.95 -4.64 -1.20
C VAL A 229 -13.12 -5.91 -0.34
N THR A 230 -13.92 -6.84 -0.82
CA THR A 230 -14.14 -8.14 -0.16
C THR A 230 -12.85 -8.95 -0.01
N GLN A 231 -11.90 -8.83 -0.93
CA GLN A 231 -10.58 -9.47 -0.86
C GLN A 231 -9.56 -8.69 0.01
N ARG A 232 -9.92 -7.49 0.51
CA ARG A 232 -9.05 -6.62 1.33
C ARG A 232 -9.55 -6.50 2.76
N ARG A 233 -10.76 -6.98 3.02
CA ARG A 233 -11.47 -6.81 4.29
C ARG A 233 -10.70 -7.39 5.48
N GLU A 234 -10.16 -8.60 5.35
CA GLU A 234 -9.40 -9.24 6.43
C GLU A 234 -8.11 -8.48 6.75
N GLY A 235 -7.38 -8.05 5.71
CA GLY A 235 -6.18 -7.23 5.86
C GLY A 235 -6.49 -5.88 6.50
N LEU A 236 -7.56 -5.21 6.08
CA LEU A 236 -8.01 -3.96 6.70
C LEU A 236 -8.36 -4.14 8.18
N ALA A 237 -9.06 -5.22 8.52
CA ALA A 237 -9.37 -5.53 9.91
C ALA A 237 -8.11 -5.80 10.76
N ASN A 238 -7.01 -6.27 10.12
CA ASN A 238 -5.74 -6.55 10.79
C ASN A 238 -4.81 -5.34 10.93
N GLU A 239 -5.14 -4.16 10.39
CA GLU A 239 -4.27 -2.97 10.52
C GLU A 239 -4.03 -2.58 11.99
N GLY A 240 -4.98 -2.87 12.87
CA GLY A 240 -4.82 -2.66 14.31
C GLY A 240 -3.69 -3.46 14.96
N ALA A 241 -3.17 -4.51 14.32
CA ALA A 241 -2.04 -5.27 14.83
C ALA A 241 -0.77 -4.42 15.00
N ALA A 242 -0.61 -3.38 14.20
CA ALA A 242 0.55 -2.47 14.26
C ALA A 242 0.59 -1.60 15.52
N ILE A 243 -0.55 -1.35 16.15
CA ILE A 243 -0.71 -0.52 17.34
C ILE A 243 -1.18 -1.30 18.55
N ALA A 244 -1.21 -2.64 18.46
CA ALA A 244 -1.56 -3.51 19.57
C ALA A 244 -0.51 -3.45 20.69
N PRO A 245 -0.90 -3.72 21.93
CA PRO A 245 0.07 -3.89 23.01
C PRO A 245 1.12 -4.95 22.63
N GLY A 246 2.41 -4.59 22.69
CA GLY A 246 3.51 -5.48 22.28
C GLY A 246 3.93 -5.37 20.81
N ALA A 247 3.25 -4.56 20.01
CA ALA A 247 3.67 -4.25 18.63
C ALA A 247 4.76 -3.16 18.54
N ALA A 248 5.28 -2.69 19.67
CA ALA A 248 6.33 -1.68 19.66
C ALA A 248 7.62 -2.23 19.04
N VAL A 249 8.25 -1.44 18.17
CA VAL A 249 9.54 -1.74 17.55
C VAL A 249 10.63 -0.87 18.19
N ASP A 250 11.79 -1.46 18.44
CA ASP A 250 12.95 -0.71 18.94
C ASP A 250 13.59 0.07 17.79
N LEU A 251 13.11 1.29 17.55
CA LEU A 251 13.61 2.16 16.48
C LEU A 251 15.12 2.44 16.60
N PRO A 252 15.69 2.71 17.79
CA PRO A 252 17.14 2.88 17.96
C PRO A 252 17.98 1.67 17.50
N ALA A 253 17.44 0.46 17.51
CA ALA A 253 18.14 -0.73 17.05
C ALA A 253 18.19 -0.85 15.50
N ILE A 254 17.42 -0.08 14.76
CA ILE A 254 17.41 -0.11 13.30
C ILE A 254 18.61 0.67 12.75
N ALA A 255 19.61 -0.06 12.29
CA ALA A 255 20.87 0.51 11.77
C ALA A 255 20.77 0.99 10.30
N ALA A 256 19.76 0.54 9.56
CA ALA A 256 19.56 0.93 8.17
C ALA A 256 19.30 2.45 8.05
N PRO A 257 19.88 3.13 7.05
CA PRO A 257 19.54 4.51 6.75
C PRO A 257 18.07 4.60 6.33
N ALA A 258 17.38 5.65 6.75
CA ALA A 258 15.97 5.83 6.51
C ALA A 258 15.64 7.22 5.96
N LEU A 259 14.87 7.29 4.89
CA LEU A 259 14.27 8.51 4.36
C LEU A 259 12.79 8.54 4.73
N ILE A 260 12.38 9.51 5.53
CA ILE A 260 10.99 9.72 5.92
C ILE A 260 10.41 10.88 5.11
N VAL A 261 9.32 10.60 4.40
CA VAL A 261 8.62 11.60 3.57
C VAL A 261 7.20 11.78 4.08
N HIS A 262 6.77 13.02 4.31
CA HIS A 262 5.41 13.31 4.80
C HIS A 262 4.97 14.73 4.42
N ALA A 263 3.65 14.94 4.32
CA ALA A 263 3.05 16.27 4.23
C ALA A 263 2.43 16.68 5.57
N ARG A 264 2.64 17.94 5.99
CA ARG A 264 2.14 18.45 7.28
C ARG A 264 0.63 18.52 7.35
N ASP A 265 -0.02 18.63 6.20
CA ASP A 265 -1.47 18.74 6.04
C ASP A 265 -2.18 17.39 5.81
N ASP A 266 -1.47 16.26 5.97
CA ASP A 266 -2.04 14.91 5.91
C ASP A 266 -3.13 14.76 7.00
N ARG A 267 -4.38 14.44 6.54
CA ARG A 267 -5.55 14.28 7.40
C ARG A 267 -5.85 12.83 7.75
N ILE A 268 -5.11 11.88 7.19
CA ILE A 268 -5.25 10.45 7.47
C ILE A 268 -4.25 10.03 8.52
N VAL A 269 -2.99 10.40 8.33
CA VAL A 269 -1.91 10.09 9.26
C VAL A 269 -1.34 11.40 9.81
N PRO A 270 -1.42 11.63 11.13
CA PRO A 270 -0.90 12.86 11.74
C PRO A 270 0.60 13.02 11.45
N PHE A 271 1.05 14.23 11.10
CA PHE A 271 2.46 14.56 10.88
C PHE A 271 3.37 14.20 12.07
N ALA A 272 2.82 14.20 13.27
CA ALA A 272 3.53 13.81 14.49
C ALA A 272 4.11 12.39 14.42
N THR A 273 3.50 11.47 13.67
CA THR A 273 4.02 10.10 13.49
C THR A 273 5.32 10.09 12.69
N ALA A 274 5.45 10.92 11.66
CA ALA A 274 6.69 11.07 10.91
C ALA A 274 7.80 11.69 11.77
N VAL A 275 7.47 12.69 12.59
CA VAL A 275 8.41 13.31 13.54
C VAL A 275 8.88 12.29 14.58
N PHE A 276 7.96 11.50 15.14
CA PHE A 276 8.28 10.43 16.08
C PHE A 276 9.19 9.37 15.44
N THR A 277 8.86 8.91 14.25
CA THR A 277 9.65 7.91 13.51
C THR A 277 11.06 8.44 13.23
N ALA A 278 11.17 9.69 12.75
CA ALA A 278 12.46 10.32 12.46
C ALA A 278 13.32 10.50 13.70
N ALA A 279 12.73 10.88 14.82
CA ALA A 279 13.45 11.05 16.07
C ALA A 279 13.95 9.73 16.67
N GLY A 280 13.25 8.61 16.39
CA GLY A 280 13.62 7.29 16.91
C GLY A 280 14.69 6.58 16.08
N LEU A 281 14.83 6.87 14.78
CA LEU A 281 15.77 6.20 13.89
C LEU A 281 17.14 6.87 13.88
N PRO A 282 18.26 6.17 14.17
CA PRO A 282 19.59 6.77 14.30
C PRO A 282 20.12 7.42 13.01
N ARG A 283 19.66 6.97 11.85
CA ARG A 283 20.14 7.43 10.53
C ARG A 283 18.95 7.92 9.69
N ALA A 284 18.12 8.76 10.28
CA ALA A 284 16.95 9.33 9.62
C ALA A 284 17.32 10.58 8.83
N GLU A 285 16.86 10.62 7.58
CA GLU A 285 16.76 11.80 6.74
C GLU A 285 15.29 12.11 6.51
N THR A 286 14.93 13.38 6.36
CA THR A 286 13.52 13.77 6.21
C THR A 286 13.31 14.63 4.98
N LEU A 287 12.15 14.44 4.33
CA LEU A 287 11.61 15.31 3.30
C LEU A 287 10.17 15.64 3.67
N PHE A 288 9.94 16.82 4.20
CA PHE A 288 8.63 17.27 4.64
C PHE A 288 8.09 18.38 3.75
N PHE A 289 6.83 18.26 3.36
CA PHE A 289 6.11 19.26 2.59
C PHE A 289 5.08 19.97 3.46
N GLU A 290 4.80 21.24 3.20
CA GLU A 290 3.73 21.96 3.91
C GLU A 290 2.34 21.49 3.50
N SER A 291 2.20 21.02 2.23
CA SER A 291 0.96 20.46 1.68
C SER A 291 1.27 19.24 0.83
N GLY A 292 0.25 18.48 0.44
CA GLY A 292 0.37 17.28 -0.39
C GLY A 292 -0.56 16.15 0.06
N GLY A 293 -1.11 16.28 1.28
CA GLY A 293 -1.99 15.26 1.86
C GLY A 293 -1.32 13.91 2.01
N HIS A 294 -2.13 12.87 2.19
CA HIS A 294 -1.65 11.52 2.45
C HIS A 294 -0.85 10.88 1.30
N LEU A 295 -1.19 11.23 0.07
CA LEU A 295 -0.55 10.68 -1.14
C LEU A 295 0.54 11.59 -1.72
N LEU A 296 0.93 12.68 -1.04
CA LEU A 296 1.99 13.61 -1.47
C LEU A 296 1.69 14.24 -2.84
N LEU A 297 0.42 14.53 -3.13
CA LEU A 297 -0.04 15.07 -4.41
C LEU A 297 0.59 16.43 -4.72
N GLY A 298 1.03 16.62 -5.97
CA GLY A 298 1.79 17.77 -6.42
C GLY A 298 3.30 17.68 -6.15
N HIS A 299 3.78 16.59 -5.51
CA HIS A 299 5.18 16.45 -5.11
C HIS A 299 5.86 15.15 -5.59
N HIS A 300 5.19 14.29 -6.36
CA HIS A 300 5.75 12.99 -6.76
C HIS A 300 7.10 13.13 -7.47
N ALA A 301 7.29 14.13 -8.33
CA ALA A 301 8.56 14.35 -9.01
C ALA A 301 9.70 14.66 -8.02
N ALA A 302 9.45 15.52 -7.03
CA ALA A 302 10.43 15.86 -5.99
C ALA A 302 10.73 14.67 -5.07
N VAL A 303 9.71 13.91 -4.71
CA VAL A 303 9.85 12.68 -3.91
C VAL A 303 10.69 11.65 -4.68
N ARG A 304 10.38 11.41 -5.96
CA ARG A 304 11.14 10.48 -6.81
C ARG A 304 12.61 10.90 -6.94
N ALA A 305 12.88 12.18 -7.16
CA ALA A 305 14.25 12.70 -7.26
C ALA A 305 15.01 12.46 -5.95
N ARG A 306 14.38 12.77 -4.79
CA ARG A 306 15.01 12.56 -3.49
C ARG A 306 15.25 11.08 -3.17
N ILE A 307 14.32 10.20 -3.54
CA ILE A 307 14.48 8.75 -3.42
C ILE A 307 15.63 8.26 -4.30
N ALA A 308 15.78 8.77 -5.52
CA ALA A 308 16.88 8.42 -6.41
C ALA A 308 18.25 8.76 -5.80
N GLU A 309 18.39 9.98 -5.25
CA GLU A 309 19.61 10.40 -4.54
C GLU A 309 19.91 9.51 -3.32
N PHE A 310 18.88 9.22 -2.51
CA PHE A 310 18.99 8.41 -1.32
C PHE A 310 19.40 6.96 -1.63
N LEU A 311 18.77 6.34 -2.63
CA LEU A 311 19.08 4.99 -3.06
C LEU A 311 20.47 4.89 -3.68
N ALA A 312 20.91 5.88 -4.47
CA ALA A 312 22.26 5.90 -5.04
C ALA A 312 23.35 5.88 -3.96
N LEU A 313 23.10 6.48 -2.79
CA LEU A 313 24.03 6.50 -1.67
C LEU A 313 24.00 5.23 -0.81
N HIS A 314 22.83 4.60 -0.66
CA HIS A 314 22.61 3.58 0.37
C HIS A 314 22.26 2.18 -0.18
N ALA A 315 21.80 2.10 -1.41
CA ALA A 315 21.45 0.86 -2.11
C ALA A 315 21.82 0.99 -3.60
N PRO A 316 23.11 1.22 -3.92
CA PRO A 316 23.53 1.43 -5.30
C PRO A 316 23.18 0.25 -6.20
N THR A 317 22.96 0.54 -7.47
CA THR A 317 22.61 -0.43 -8.51
C THR A 317 23.82 -1.28 -8.96
N ASP A 318 24.93 -1.25 -8.24
CA ASP A 318 26.13 -1.95 -8.61
C ASP A 318 25.93 -3.47 -8.65
N THR A 319 25.45 -3.89 -9.78
CA THR A 319 25.63 -5.23 -10.28
C THR A 319 26.25 -5.14 -11.66
N ALA A 320 27.50 -4.77 -11.73
CA ALA A 320 28.29 -5.37 -12.79
C ALA A 320 28.24 -6.89 -12.53
N PRO A 321 27.73 -7.73 -13.47
CA PRO A 321 27.82 -9.17 -13.32
C PRO A 321 29.31 -9.52 -13.18
N GLY A 322 29.65 -10.25 -12.11
CA GLY A 322 30.95 -10.62 -11.63
C GLY A 322 32.07 -10.51 -12.62
N ALA A 323 33.02 -9.62 -12.35
CA ALA A 323 34.35 -9.77 -12.88
C ALA A 323 34.88 -11.15 -12.42
N PRO A 324 35.41 -11.99 -13.33
CA PRO A 324 35.99 -13.27 -12.93
C PRO A 324 37.08 -12.98 -11.94
N VAL A 325 37.00 -13.63 -10.76
CA VAL A 325 38.09 -13.70 -9.80
C VAL A 325 39.28 -14.28 -10.58
N ALA A 326 40.31 -13.49 -10.81
CA ALA A 326 41.56 -13.96 -11.35
C ALA A 326 42.10 -14.98 -10.34
N ALA A 327 42.15 -16.25 -10.75
CA ALA A 327 42.86 -17.28 -10.01
C ALA A 327 44.37 -16.95 -10.09
N GLU A 328 45.00 -16.67 -8.95
CA GLU A 328 46.41 -16.83 -8.72
C GLU A 328 46.72 -18.25 -8.25
#